data_3cb278ee3c928c8812bb8e7f0f243dac
#
_entry.id   3cb278ee3c928c8812bb8e7f0f243dac
#
_cell.length_a   1.000
_cell.length_b   1.000
_cell.length_c   1.000
_cell.angle_alpha   90.00
_cell.angle_beta   90.00
_cell.angle_gamma   90.00
#
_symmetry.space_group_name_H-M   'P 1'
#
loop_
_entity.id
_entity.type
_entity.pdbx_description
1 polymer ?
#
loop_
_entity_poly.entity_id
_entity_poly.type
_entity_poly.pdbx_seq_one_letter_code
_entity_poly.pdbx_strand_id
1 'polypeptide(L)'
;MDMVIITAMVARTATIRRMPAPNHNRSLGRAAEFEQLLAEIFRQAGWRVDRQPKVSDSQPDLVAQHRGKKYVFELKVSSEGRKDRAIPLISQAILEVQSAACRFPGAAIPVAVLAADHISNSVAEQVKQFAIQNAPHVGIGIIDAGGFRSFAGHGLESLNAERSASPRVDLLAKRPSSANLFSDLNQWMLKILFSEEIPKSMLCAPRGHYGNASQLAAAAGVSVMSAFRFVRQLSEEGFLEDKGVLRLVRIEDLLQRWLAANQRRVREIPVHWIIRGGEKQLHVAVRSYLSKVEAQSLRQKRAHRGRLSKASPRICLGLFAAADVFGLGFVHGAPPHIYLERLDPDALRQLGLSVENADHKADVYVRIPENPESVFRAAVERDGLPVSDILQVWLDVSNHPACGKAQADEIRKRVLSRLFRKERA
;
A
#
# COMPACT_ATOMS: atom_id res chain seq x y z
N MET A 1 -16.63 -19.57 -70.89
CA MET A 1 -15.34 -20.12 -70.39
C MET A 1 -14.93 -19.28 -69.19
N ASP A 2 -15.29 -19.85 -68.09
CA ASP A 2 -15.29 -19.19 -66.79
C ASP A 2 -13.98 -19.41 -66.11
N MET A 3 -13.45 -18.35 -65.49
CA MET A 3 -12.31 -18.49 -64.55
C MET A 3 -12.63 -17.78 -63.25
N VAL A 4 -12.96 -18.60 -62.27
CA VAL A 4 -13.28 -18.20 -60.90
C VAL A 4 -12.01 -17.80 -60.20
N ILE A 5 -11.96 -16.54 -59.72
CA ILE A 5 -10.91 -16.05 -58.85
C ILE A 5 -11.33 -16.27 -57.38
N ILE A 6 -10.65 -17.16 -56.69
CA ILE A 6 -10.80 -17.38 -55.24
C ILE A 6 -9.93 -16.37 -54.50
N THR A 7 -10.57 -15.43 -53.83
CA THR A 7 -9.90 -14.49 -52.95
C THR A 7 -9.70 -15.12 -51.56
N ALA A 8 -8.46 -15.41 -51.22
CA ALA A 8 -8.08 -15.88 -49.87
C ALA A 8 -8.17 -14.77 -48.85
N MET A 9 -9.12 -14.92 -47.93
CA MET A 9 -9.31 -14.05 -46.79
C MET A 9 -8.35 -14.48 -45.68
N VAL A 10 -7.27 -13.71 -45.47
CA VAL A 10 -6.32 -13.93 -44.37
C VAL A 10 -6.97 -13.52 -43.08
N ALA A 11 -7.34 -14.47 -42.23
CA ALA A 11 -7.80 -14.27 -40.88
C ALA A 11 -6.62 -13.78 -39.99
N ARG A 12 -6.64 -12.53 -39.64
CA ARG A 12 -5.78 -12.00 -38.56
C ARG A 12 -6.30 -12.51 -37.21
N THR A 13 -5.66 -13.52 -36.66
CA THR A 13 -5.83 -13.95 -35.28
C THR A 13 -5.32 -12.83 -34.36
N ALA A 14 -6.24 -12.07 -33.74
CA ALA A 14 -5.95 -11.16 -32.71
C ALA A 14 -5.56 -11.97 -31.44
N THR A 15 -4.30 -11.96 -31.10
CA THR A 15 -3.78 -12.52 -29.83
C THR A 15 -4.33 -11.68 -28.67
N ILE A 16 -5.36 -12.19 -28.02
CA ILE A 16 -5.87 -11.62 -26.77
C ILE A 16 -4.75 -11.77 -25.73
N ARG A 17 -4.04 -10.67 -25.44
CA ARG A 17 -3.14 -10.58 -24.30
C ARG A 17 -3.95 -10.82 -23.03
N ARG A 18 -3.77 -11.98 -22.41
CA ARG A 18 -4.25 -12.25 -21.05
C ARG A 18 -3.68 -11.17 -20.15
N MET A 19 -4.56 -10.37 -19.56
CA MET A 19 -4.21 -9.50 -18.43
C MET A 19 -3.71 -10.38 -17.28
N PRO A 20 -2.68 -9.97 -16.54
CA PRO A 20 -2.23 -10.71 -15.37
C PRO A 20 -3.36 -10.77 -14.33
N ALA A 21 -3.62 -11.96 -13.82
CA ALA A 21 -4.62 -12.21 -12.78
C ALA A 21 -4.30 -11.37 -11.51
N PRO A 22 -5.31 -10.81 -10.84
CA PRO A 22 -5.09 -10.07 -9.60
C PRO A 22 -4.53 -11.01 -8.52
N ASN A 23 -3.64 -10.47 -7.70
CA ASN A 23 -2.89 -11.09 -6.60
C ASN A 23 -3.67 -12.17 -5.81
N HIS A 24 -3.59 -13.42 -6.24
CA HIS A 24 -4.32 -14.56 -5.64
C HIS A 24 -3.90 -14.84 -4.19
N ASN A 25 -2.66 -14.60 -3.80
CA ASN A 25 -2.15 -14.92 -2.47
C ASN A 25 -2.62 -13.97 -1.34
N ARG A 26 -2.92 -12.70 -1.64
CA ARG A 26 -3.48 -11.78 -0.63
C ARG A 26 -4.96 -12.03 -0.37
N SER A 27 -5.70 -12.43 -1.38
CA SER A 27 -7.12 -12.76 -1.25
C SER A 27 -7.33 -14.05 -0.47
N LEU A 28 -6.48 -15.06 -0.63
CA LEU A 28 -6.55 -16.34 0.07
C LEU A 28 -6.30 -16.19 1.58
N GLY A 29 -5.29 -15.40 1.99
CA GLY A 29 -5.01 -15.15 3.41
C GLY A 29 -6.15 -14.41 4.11
N ARG A 30 -6.74 -13.42 3.43
CA ARG A 30 -7.82 -12.60 3.95
C ARG A 30 -9.17 -13.34 3.99
N ALA A 31 -9.44 -14.17 2.99
CA ALA A 31 -10.61 -15.05 3.01
C ALA A 31 -10.57 -15.99 4.24
N ALA A 32 -9.42 -16.61 4.50
CA ALA A 32 -9.24 -17.49 5.65
C ALA A 32 -9.40 -16.76 7.00
N GLU A 33 -9.00 -15.47 7.08
CA GLU A 33 -9.21 -14.64 8.29
C GLU A 33 -10.71 -14.38 8.53
N PHE A 34 -11.45 -14.00 7.50
CA PHE A 34 -12.89 -13.78 7.61
C PHE A 34 -13.69 -15.07 7.80
N GLU A 35 -13.25 -16.19 7.22
CA GLU A 35 -13.82 -17.52 7.53
C GLU A 35 -13.63 -17.86 9.00
N GLN A 36 -12.48 -17.55 9.57
CA GLN A 36 -12.22 -17.78 11.00
C GLN A 36 -13.08 -16.87 11.87
N LEU A 37 -13.21 -15.59 11.50
CA LEU A 37 -14.06 -14.63 12.19
C LEU A 37 -15.52 -15.09 12.15
N LEU A 38 -16.00 -15.50 10.97
CA LEU A 38 -17.36 -16.02 10.80
C LEU A 38 -17.60 -17.24 11.68
N ALA A 39 -16.69 -18.22 11.67
CA ALA A 39 -16.78 -19.41 12.50
C ALA A 39 -16.82 -19.08 14.00
N GLU A 40 -16.06 -18.07 14.44
CA GLU A 40 -16.03 -17.67 15.84
C GLU A 40 -17.33 -16.95 16.25
N ILE A 41 -17.91 -16.11 15.40
CA ILE A 41 -19.22 -15.47 15.61
C ILE A 41 -20.29 -16.54 15.90
N PHE A 42 -20.33 -17.60 15.09
CA PHE A 42 -21.31 -18.67 15.25
C PHE A 42 -21.03 -19.50 16.51
N ARG A 43 -19.77 -19.83 16.85
CA ARG A 43 -19.42 -20.56 18.08
C ARG A 43 -19.80 -19.78 19.33
N GLN A 44 -19.52 -18.47 19.36
CA GLN A 44 -19.89 -17.60 20.49
C GLN A 44 -21.42 -17.53 20.68
N ALA A 45 -22.18 -17.66 19.60
CA ALA A 45 -23.63 -17.75 19.64
C ALA A 45 -24.17 -19.16 19.96
N GLY A 46 -23.31 -20.12 20.30
CA GLY A 46 -23.69 -21.47 20.68
C GLY A 46 -24.00 -22.41 19.51
N TRP A 47 -23.52 -22.08 18.30
CA TRP A 47 -23.69 -22.94 17.13
C TRP A 47 -22.56 -23.97 17.07
N ARG A 48 -22.86 -25.17 16.60
CA ARG A 48 -21.84 -26.15 16.25
C ARG A 48 -21.33 -25.89 14.85
N VAL A 49 -20.03 -25.58 14.73
CA VAL A 49 -19.38 -25.19 13.47
C VAL A 49 -18.37 -26.24 13.06
N ASP A 50 -18.58 -26.84 11.90
CA ASP A 50 -17.67 -27.79 11.29
C ASP A 50 -16.88 -27.06 10.16
N ARG A 51 -15.56 -26.92 10.32
CA ARG A 51 -14.65 -26.49 9.27
C ARG A 51 -14.24 -27.70 8.45
N GLN A 52 -14.66 -27.76 7.21
CA GLN A 52 -14.11 -28.73 6.28
C GLN A 52 -12.97 -28.06 5.49
N PRO A 53 -11.76 -28.69 5.42
CA PRO A 53 -10.75 -28.20 4.50
C PRO A 53 -11.30 -28.29 3.07
N LYS A 54 -11.25 -27.21 2.30
CA LYS A 54 -11.65 -27.21 0.88
C LYS A 54 -10.73 -28.17 0.11
N VAL A 55 -11.28 -29.30 -0.29
CA VAL A 55 -10.61 -30.27 -1.17
C VAL A 55 -10.96 -29.96 -2.64
N SER A 56 -12.03 -29.22 -2.91
CA SER A 56 -12.45 -28.77 -4.24
C SER A 56 -13.24 -27.45 -4.17
N ASP A 57 -13.27 -26.67 -5.26
CA ASP A 57 -14.04 -25.43 -5.41
C ASP A 57 -15.56 -25.61 -5.28
N SER A 58 -16.04 -26.84 -5.20
CA SER A 58 -17.46 -27.17 -5.05
C SER A 58 -17.91 -27.37 -3.59
N GLN A 59 -17.00 -27.25 -2.61
CA GLN A 59 -17.32 -27.37 -1.20
C GLN A 59 -17.60 -26.01 -0.57
N PRO A 60 -18.59 -25.91 0.36
CA PRO A 60 -18.89 -24.67 1.06
C PRO A 60 -17.73 -24.22 1.96
N ASP A 61 -17.60 -22.94 2.19
CA ASP A 61 -16.57 -22.37 3.08
C ASP A 61 -16.77 -22.77 4.53
N LEU A 62 -18.02 -22.86 4.97
CA LEU A 62 -18.37 -23.22 6.35
C LEU A 62 -19.69 -24.00 6.40
N VAL A 63 -19.76 -24.93 7.33
CA VAL A 63 -21.01 -25.62 7.70
C VAL A 63 -21.26 -25.40 9.18
N ALA A 64 -22.50 -25.01 9.54
CA ALA A 64 -22.86 -24.85 10.94
C ALA A 64 -24.23 -25.52 11.24
N GLN A 65 -24.42 -25.89 12.50
CA GLN A 65 -25.66 -26.51 12.99
C GLN A 65 -26.21 -25.73 14.19
N HIS A 66 -27.50 -25.45 14.14
CA HIS A 66 -28.21 -24.84 15.27
C HIS A 66 -29.65 -25.30 15.32
N ARG A 67 -30.11 -25.72 16.53
CA ARG A 67 -31.49 -26.19 16.79
C ARG A 67 -31.96 -27.25 15.77
N GLY A 68 -31.07 -28.21 15.43
CA GLY A 68 -31.39 -29.31 14.51
C GLY A 68 -31.36 -28.94 13.02
N LYS A 69 -31.16 -27.67 12.66
CA LYS A 69 -31.03 -27.20 11.28
C LYS A 69 -29.56 -27.12 10.88
N LYS A 70 -29.27 -27.48 9.63
CA LYS A 70 -27.93 -27.32 9.03
C LYS A 70 -27.91 -26.10 8.13
N TYR A 71 -26.81 -25.35 8.18
CA TYR A 71 -26.57 -24.14 7.37
C TYR A 71 -25.27 -24.31 6.62
N VAL A 72 -25.28 -23.93 5.38
CA VAL A 72 -24.14 -23.96 4.47
C VAL A 72 -23.80 -22.53 4.08
N PHE A 73 -22.55 -22.14 4.20
CA PHE A 73 -22.11 -20.77 4.00
C PHE A 73 -21.13 -20.66 2.84
N GLU A 74 -21.32 -19.61 2.05
CA GLU A 74 -20.34 -19.15 1.07
C GLU A 74 -19.96 -17.71 1.40
N LEU A 75 -18.65 -17.46 1.53
CA LEU A 75 -18.08 -16.18 1.93
C LEU A 75 -17.36 -15.52 0.76
N LYS A 76 -17.72 -14.29 0.46
CA LYS A 76 -16.94 -13.44 -0.46
C LYS A 76 -16.35 -12.27 0.30
N VAL A 77 -15.07 -11.99 0.04
CA VAL A 77 -14.35 -10.91 0.70
C VAL A 77 -14.12 -9.78 -0.29
N SER A 78 -14.59 -8.59 0.08
CA SER A 78 -14.34 -7.37 -0.66
C SER A 78 -13.14 -6.62 -0.09
N SER A 79 -12.27 -6.11 -0.94
CA SER A 79 -11.21 -5.17 -0.53
C SER A 79 -11.74 -3.80 -0.15
N GLU A 80 -12.95 -3.46 -0.62
CA GLU A 80 -13.60 -2.16 -0.41
C GLU A 80 -15.09 -2.38 -0.12
N GLY A 81 -15.60 -1.73 0.94
CA GLY A 81 -17.03 -1.77 1.30
C GLY A 81 -17.92 -0.88 0.43
N ARG A 82 -17.69 -0.84 -0.89
CA ARG A 82 -18.46 -0.02 -1.85
C ARG A 82 -19.53 -0.84 -2.54
N LYS A 83 -20.69 -0.19 -2.86
CA LYS A 83 -21.84 -0.84 -3.49
C LYS A 83 -21.50 -1.52 -4.81
N ASP A 84 -20.71 -0.87 -5.66
CA ASP A 84 -20.31 -1.36 -6.99
C ASP A 84 -19.45 -2.63 -6.94
N ARG A 85 -18.82 -2.91 -5.81
CA ARG A 85 -18.08 -4.14 -5.54
C ARG A 85 -18.88 -5.15 -4.73
N ALA A 86 -19.66 -4.67 -3.77
CA ALA A 86 -20.44 -5.50 -2.85
C ALA A 86 -21.55 -6.30 -3.55
N ILE A 87 -22.33 -5.66 -4.44
CA ILE A 87 -23.44 -6.31 -5.15
C ILE A 87 -22.99 -7.48 -6.03
N PRO A 88 -21.97 -7.36 -6.91
CA PRO A 88 -21.49 -8.50 -7.68
C PRO A 88 -20.98 -9.66 -6.82
N LEU A 89 -20.26 -9.38 -5.73
CA LEU A 89 -19.72 -10.39 -4.84
C LEU A 89 -20.81 -11.15 -4.08
N ILE A 90 -21.81 -10.44 -3.54
CA ILE A 90 -22.93 -11.13 -2.86
C ILE A 90 -23.76 -11.93 -3.85
N SER A 91 -23.96 -11.47 -5.08
CA SER A 91 -24.64 -12.22 -6.13
C SER A 91 -23.90 -13.52 -6.45
N GLN A 92 -22.57 -13.47 -6.54
CA GLN A 92 -21.74 -14.65 -6.74
C GLN A 92 -21.87 -15.62 -5.56
N ALA A 93 -21.78 -15.12 -4.31
CA ALA A 93 -21.94 -15.94 -3.10
C ALA A 93 -23.31 -16.63 -3.07
N ILE A 94 -24.39 -15.93 -3.46
CA ILE A 94 -25.74 -16.48 -3.55
C ILE A 94 -25.79 -17.66 -4.52
N LEU A 95 -25.26 -17.52 -5.72
CA LEU A 95 -25.26 -18.59 -6.73
C LEU A 95 -24.44 -19.80 -6.29
N GLU A 96 -23.27 -19.57 -5.71
CA GLU A 96 -22.38 -20.63 -5.27
C GLU A 96 -22.97 -21.38 -4.08
N VAL A 97 -23.53 -20.68 -3.07
CA VAL A 97 -24.12 -21.33 -1.90
C VAL A 97 -25.40 -22.11 -2.23
N GLN A 98 -26.20 -21.64 -3.16
CA GLN A 98 -27.36 -22.39 -3.66
C GLN A 98 -26.91 -23.71 -4.31
N SER A 99 -25.90 -23.65 -5.17
CA SER A 99 -25.32 -24.83 -5.79
C SER A 99 -24.71 -25.80 -4.76
N ALA A 100 -24.04 -25.29 -3.74
CA ALA A 100 -23.47 -26.08 -2.67
C ALA A 100 -24.57 -26.72 -1.80
N ALA A 101 -25.63 -25.99 -1.44
CA ALA A 101 -26.74 -26.50 -0.65
C ALA A 101 -27.53 -27.62 -1.36
N CYS A 102 -27.73 -27.51 -2.70
CA CYS A 102 -28.37 -28.57 -3.50
C CYS A 102 -27.57 -29.86 -3.53
N ARG A 103 -26.24 -29.78 -3.43
CA ARG A 103 -25.36 -30.98 -3.41
C ARG A 103 -25.08 -31.50 -2.00
N PHE A 104 -25.46 -30.74 -0.98
CA PHE A 104 -25.19 -31.13 0.40
C PHE A 104 -26.12 -32.32 0.85
N PRO A 105 -25.58 -33.36 1.51
CA PRO A 105 -26.39 -34.50 1.96
C PRO A 105 -27.39 -34.06 3.02
N GLY A 106 -28.67 -34.08 2.66
CA GLY A 106 -29.80 -33.67 3.50
C GLY A 106 -30.18 -32.20 3.31
N ALA A 107 -31.30 -31.80 3.94
CA ALA A 107 -31.78 -30.42 3.85
C ALA A 107 -30.82 -29.45 4.54
N ALA A 108 -30.27 -28.51 3.80
CA ALA A 108 -29.36 -27.45 4.29
C ALA A 108 -29.89 -26.08 3.87
N ILE A 109 -29.77 -25.12 4.77
CA ILE A 109 -30.16 -23.73 4.53
C ILE A 109 -28.95 -22.98 3.92
N PRO A 110 -29.06 -22.45 2.71
CA PRO A 110 -28.00 -21.67 2.09
C PRO A 110 -27.87 -20.29 2.72
N VAL A 111 -26.64 -19.84 3.00
CA VAL A 111 -26.33 -18.51 3.56
C VAL A 111 -25.16 -17.90 2.80
N ALA A 112 -25.40 -16.79 2.14
CA ALA A 112 -24.37 -16.00 1.44
C ALA A 112 -23.83 -14.92 2.38
N VAL A 113 -22.49 -14.81 2.49
CA VAL A 113 -21.84 -13.84 3.37
C VAL A 113 -20.90 -12.94 2.59
N LEU A 114 -21.02 -11.64 2.82
CA LEU A 114 -20.09 -10.64 2.34
C LEU A 114 -19.25 -10.10 3.51
N ALA A 115 -17.95 -10.12 3.37
CA ALA A 115 -17.02 -9.54 4.33
C ALA A 115 -16.17 -8.44 3.72
N ALA A 116 -15.84 -7.42 4.50
CA ALA A 116 -14.87 -6.39 4.11
C ALA A 116 -14.22 -5.77 5.35
N ASP A 117 -13.17 -4.97 5.17
CA ASP A 117 -12.55 -4.25 6.30
C ASP A 117 -13.51 -3.28 6.95
N HIS A 118 -14.29 -2.59 6.14
CA HIS A 118 -15.30 -1.63 6.58
C HIS A 118 -16.46 -1.60 5.59
N ILE A 119 -17.69 -1.76 6.08
CA ILE A 119 -18.92 -1.62 5.30
C ILE A 119 -19.81 -0.60 6.00
N SER A 120 -20.20 0.47 5.30
CA SER A 120 -21.14 1.43 5.87
C SER A 120 -22.53 0.83 6.02
N ASN A 121 -23.29 1.28 7.03
CA ASN A 121 -24.67 0.80 7.27
C ASN A 121 -25.55 0.97 6.02
N SER A 122 -25.38 2.07 5.27
CA SER A 122 -26.12 2.32 4.02
C SER A 122 -25.80 1.27 2.94
N VAL A 123 -24.54 0.89 2.76
CA VAL A 123 -24.17 -0.15 1.79
C VAL A 123 -24.64 -1.52 2.27
N ALA A 124 -24.51 -1.84 3.56
CA ALA A 124 -25.01 -3.08 4.12
C ALA A 124 -26.52 -3.24 3.90
N GLU A 125 -27.31 -2.18 4.14
CA GLU A 125 -28.75 -2.21 3.91
C GLU A 125 -29.10 -2.39 2.42
N GLN A 126 -28.41 -1.71 1.51
CA GLN A 126 -28.62 -1.87 0.07
C GLN A 126 -28.29 -3.28 -0.43
N VAL A 127 -27.20 -3.90 0.08
CA VAL A 127 -26.81 -5.27 -0.25
C VAL A 127 -27.86 -6.26 0.28
N LYS A 128 -28.31 -6.05 1.51
CA LYS A 128 -29.37 -6.87 2.14
C LYS A 128 -30.69 -6.79 1.37
N GLN A 129 -31.15 -5.60 1.02
CA GLN A 129 -32.36 -5.40 0.24
C GLN A 129 -32.27 -6.05 -1.14
N PHE A 130 -31.14 -5.88 -1.82
CA PHE A 130 -30.87 -6.55 -3.10
C PHE A 130 -31.00 -8.08 -2.97
N ALA A 131 -30.37 -8.66 -1.96
CA ALA A 131 -30.38 -10.11 -1.76
C ALA A 131 -31.76 -10.64 -1.40
N ILE A 132 -32.51 -9.98 -0.50
CA ILE A 132 -33.88 -10.35 -0.13
C ILE A 132 -34.82 -10.31 -1.35
N GLN A 133 -34.67 -9.30 -2.22
CA GLN A 133 -35.49 -9.17 -3.42
C GLN A 133 -35.19 -10.24 -4.48
N ASN A 134 -33.93 -10.63 -4.64
CA ASN A 134 -33.51 -11.52 -5.72
C ASN A 134 -33.34 -12.99 -5.30
N ALA A 135 -33.15 -13.27 -3.99
CA ALA A 135 -32.93 -14.61 -3.45
C ALA A 135 -33.57 -14.78 -2.04
N PRO A 136 -34.90 -14.69 -1.89
CA PRO A 136 -35.58 -14.65 -0.58
C PRO A 136 -35.40 -15.94 0.26
N HIS A 137 -34.99 -17.04 -0.37
CA HIS A 137 -34.76 -18.33 0.28
C HIS A 137 -33.29 -18.51 0.74
N VAL A 138 -32.42 -17.54 0.50
CA VAL A 138 -31.02 -17.55 0.94
C VAL A 138 -30.86 -16.63 2.15
N GLY A 139 -30.27 -17.14 3.24
CA GLY A 139 -29.86 -16.29 4.35
C GLY A 139 -28.71 -15.37 3.94
N ILE A 140 -28.69 -14.16 4.45
CA ILE A 140 -27.68 -13.16 4.12
C ILE A 140 -26.90 -12.75 5.34
N GLY A 141 -25.57 -12.68 5.21
CA GLY A 141 -24.66 -12.14 6.23
C GLY A 141 -23.77 -11.06 5.65
N ILE A 142 -23.62 -9.96 6.38
CA ILE A 142 -22.68 -8.89 6.07
C ILE A 142 -21.87 -8.62 7.32
N ILE A 143 -20.55 -8.76 7.24
CA ILE A 143 -19.64 -8.59 8.38
C ILE A 143 -18.47 -7.66 8.02
N ASP A 144 -17.98 -6.92 9.02
CA ASP A 144 -16.75 -6.17 8.85
C ASP A 144 -15.72 -6.43 9.95
N ALA A 145 -14.46 -6.07 9.69
CA ALA A 145 -13.38 -6.24 10.64
C ALA A 145 -13.54 -5.38 11.90
N GLY A 146 -14.40 -4.35 11.88
CA GLY A 146 -14.74 -3.49 13.01
C GLY A 146 -15.82 -4.06 13.94
N GLY A 147 -16.28 -5.30 13.70
CA GLY A 147 -17.26 -6.00 14.53
C GLY A 147 -18.73 -5.75 14.13
N PHE A 148 -18.97 -4.97 13.07
CA PHE A 148 -20.30 -4.83 12.51
C PHE A 148 -20.79 -6.14 11.92
N ARG A 149 -22.04 -6.51 12.24
CA ARG A 149 -22.71 -7.72 11.76
C ARG A 149 -24.16 -7.43 11.42
N SER A 150 -24.57 -7.75 10.21
CA SER A 150 -25.96 -7.64 9.76
C SER A 150 -26.36 -8.91 9.04
N PHE A 151 -27.16 -9.72 9.69
CA PHE A 151 -27.71 -10.96 9.16
C PHE A 151 -29.21 -10.84 8.95
N ALA A 152 -29.74 -11.53 7.94
CA ALA A 152 -31.16 -11.57 7.64
C ALA A 152 -31.56 -12.94 7.11
N GLY A 153 -32.76 -13.39 7.48
CA GLY A 153 -33.36 -14.64 7.04
C GLY A 153 -32.98 -15.84 7.89
N HIS A 154 -33.90 -16.80 7.95
CA HIS A 154 -33.73 -18.13 8.58
C HIS A 154 -33.36 -18.12 10.07
N GLY A 155 -33.65 -17.05 10.82
CA GLY A 155 -33.37 -16.94 12.25
C GLY A 155 -31.93 -16.48 12.56
N LEU A 156 -31.24 -15.89 11.56
CA LEU A 156 -29.88 -15.40 11.72
C LEU A 156 -29.82 -13.98 12.37
N GLU A 157 -30.96 -13.32 12.53
CA GLU A 157 -31.06 -11.93 13.01
C GLU A 157 -30.52 -11.76 14.45
N SER A 158 -30.54 -12.81 15.25
CA SER A 158 -29.97 -12.84 16.61
C SER A 158 -28.43 -12.64 16.63
N LEU A 159 -27.78 -12.77 15.49
CA LEU A 159 -26.34 -12.58 15.32
C LEU A 159 -25.96 -11.13 15.02
N ASN A 160 -26.93 -10.25 14.79
CA ASN A 160 -26.71 -8.85 14.48
C ASN A 160 -25.99 -8.14 15.62
N ALA A 161 -25.05 -7.30 15.26
CA ALA A 161 -24.36 -6.43 16.20
C ALA A 161 -23.96 -5.11 15.51
N GLU A 162 -24.16 -4.01 16.23
CA GLU A 162 -23.64 -2.73 15.84
C GLU A 162 -22.12 -2.65 16.08
N ARG A 163 -21.48 -1.72 15.38
CA ARG A 163 -20.06 -1.48 15.57
C ARG A 163 -19.81 -0.98 16.98
N SER A 164 -18.98 -1.70 17.73
CA SER A 164 -18.61 -1.28 19.09
C SER A 164 -17.80 0.00 19.04
N ALA A 165 -18.15 0.98 19.90
CA ALA A 165 -17.38 2.22 20.07
C ALA A 165 -15.97 1.98 20.61
N SER A 166 -15.74 0.84 21.25
CA SER A 166 -14.40 0.33 21.56
C SER A 166 -14.11 -0.79 20.54
N PRO A 167 -13.07 -0.67 19.73
CA PRO A 167 -12.73 -1.74 18.83
C PRO A 167 -12.49 -3.00 19.69
N ARG A 168 -13.32 -4.03 19.50
CA ARG A 168 -12.99 -5.39 19.96
C ARG A 168 -11.84 -5.89 19.09
N VAL A 169 -10.67 -5.30 19.33
CA VAL A 169 -9.40 -5.56 18.70
C VAL A 169 -8.92 -7.00 18.98
N ASP A 170 -9.61 -7.78 19.83
CA ASP A 170 -9.04 -8.99 20.44
C ASP A 170 -9.22 -10.29 19.66
N LEU A 171 -10.10 -10.39 18.68
CA LEU A 171 -10.24 -11.66 17.92
C LEU A 171 -9.41 -11.71 16.64
N LEU A 172 -9.16 -10.56 16.01
CA LEU A 172 -8.20 -10.43 14.92
C LEU A 172 -6.83 -9.92 15.40
N ALA A 173 -6.74 -9.36 16.60
CA ALA A 173 -5.54 -8.72 17.16
C ALA A 173 -4.57 -9.68 17.85
N LYS A 174 -4.74 -11.00 17.74
CA LYS A 174 -3.67 -11.95 18.11
C LYS A 174 -2.78 -12.36 16.94
N ARG A 175 -3.04 -11.85 15.73
CA ARG A 175 -1.97 -11.69 14.74
C ARG A 175 -1.62 -10.22 14.71
N PRO A 176 -0.33 -9.83 14.81
CA PRO A 176 0.03 -8.46 14.56
C PRO A 176 -0.61 -8.11 13.21
N SER A 177 -1.38 -7.00 13.16
CA SER A 177 -1.79 -6.39 11.90
C SER A 177 -0.58 -6.53 11.01
N SER A 178 -0.71 -7.09 9.80
CA SER A 178 0.45 -7.27 8.92
C SER A 178 1.16 -5.94 8.95
N ALA A 179 2.22 -5.86 9.78
CA ALA A 179 2.91 -4.62 10.03
C ALA A 179 3.24 -4.13 8.65
N ASN A 180 2.82 -2.92 8.29
CA ASN A 180 2.99 -2.43 6.92
C ASN A 180 4.46 -2.56 6.60
N LEU A 181 4.83 -3.55 5.77
CA LEU A 181 6.22 -3.83 5.40
C LEU A 181 6.93 -2.56 4.91
N PHE A 182 6.15 -1.62 4.39
CA PHE A 182 6.60 -0.34 3.89
C PHE A 182 6.16 0.84 4.78
N SER A 183 6.15 0.64 6.12
CA SER A 183 6.04 1.76 7.06
C SER A 183 7.32 2.60 7.02
N ASP A 184 7.27 3.83 7.53
CA ASP A 184 8.37 4.81 7.44
C ASP A 184 9.74 4.23 7.89
N LEU A 185 9.82 3.68 9.09
CA LEU A 185 11.06 3.08 9.58
C LEU A 185 11.43 1.78 8.84
N ASN A 186 10.45 1.02 8.37
CA ASN A 186 10.71 -0.19 7.58
C ASN A 186 11.29 0.18 6.21
N GLN A 187 10.78 1.21 5.55
CA GLN A 187 11.34 1.73 4.31
C GLN A 187 12.78 2.22 4.53
N TRP A 188 13.05 2.90 5.65
CA TRP A 188 14.41 3.31 6.01
C TRP A 188 15.35 2.10 6.16
N MET A 189 14.95 1.08 6.93
CA MET A 189 15.73 -0.14 7.08
C MET A 189 15.92 -0.90 5.76
N LEU A 190 14.90 -0.89 4.89
CA LEU A 190 15.00 -1.49 3.56
C LEU A 190 16.03 -0.76 2.69
N LYS A 191 16.08 0.58 2.73
CA LYS A 191 17.11 1.37 2.04
C LYS A 191 18.51 1.05 2.56
N ILE A 192 18.69 0.79 3.85
CA ILE A 192 19.95 0.35 4.43
C ILE A 192 20.35 -1.01 3.85
N LEU A 193 19.44 -1.97 3.76
CA LEU A 193 19.73 -3.28 3.17
C LEU A 193 20.08 -3.21 1.68
N PHE A 194 19.56 -2.22 0.94
CA PHE A 194 19.93 -1.96 -0.46
C PHE A 194 21.22 -1.13 -0.63
N SER A 195 21.75 -0.54 0.43
CA SER A 195 22.79 0.48 0.33
C SER A 195 24.10 0.00 -0.32
N GLU A 196 24.44 -1.26 -0.18
CA GLU A 196 25.65 -1.85 -0.79
C GLU A 196 25.61 -1.83 -2.33
N GLU A 197 24.42 -1.96 -2.91
CA GLU A 197 24.24 -2.07 -4.35
C GLU A 197 24.00 -0.71 -5.03
N ILE A 198 23.74 0.33 -4.25
CA ILE A 198 23.42 1.68 -4.75
C ILE A 198 24.62 2.61 -4.52
N PRO A 199 25.02 3.44 -5.49
CA PRO A 199 26.12 4.39 -5.31
C PRO A 199 25.92 5.31 -4.10
N LYS A 200 27.00 5.56 -3.33
CA LYS A 200 26.95 6.48 -2.16
C LYS A 200 26.44 7.87 -2.52
N SER A 201 26.71 8.31 -3.72
CA SER A 201 26.24 9.59 -4.25
C SER A 201 24.74 9.64 -4.57
N MET A 202 24.02 8.52 -4.44
CA MET A 202 22.59 8.40 -4.77
C MET A 202 21.73 7.87 -3.62
N LEU A 203 22.36 7.42 -2.52
CA LEU A 203 21.68 6.97 -1.32
C LEU A 203 22.57 7.21 -0.10
N CYS A 204 22.10 8.06 0.81
CA CYS A 204 22.76 8.29 2.10
C CYS A 204 22.21 7.29 3.12
N ALA A 205 22.92 6.17 3.30
CA ALA A 205 22.55 5.14 4.27
C ALA A 205 23.81 4.46 4.83
N PRO A 206 23.77 3.97 6.09
CA PRO A 206 24.81 3.11 6.63
C PRO A 206 25.00 1.89 5.74
N ARG A 207 26.27 1.52 5.52
CA ARG A 207 26.66 0.40 4.67
C ARG A 207 27.30 -0.69 5.51
N GLY A 208 27.05 -1.93 5.15
CA GLY A 208 27.61 -3.08 5.82
C GLY A 208 26.74 -4.31 5.69
N HIS A 209 27.29 -5.44 6.06
CA HIS A 209 26.56 -6.70 6.15
C HIS A 209 26.06 -6.89 7.58
N TYR A 210 24.77 -7.05 7.74
CA TYR A 210 24.11 -7.19 9.03
C TYR A 210 23.73 -8.66 9.27
N GLY A 211 24.28 -9.26 10.32
CA GLY A 211 24.05 -10.67 10.65
C GLY A 211 22.70 -10.90 11.36
N ASN A 212 22.12 -9.84 11.95
CA ASN A 212 20.87 -9.96 12.72
C ASN A 212 20.15 -8.61 12.87
N ALA A 213 18.93 -8.67 13.42
CA ALA A 213 18.09 -7.51 13.65
C ALA A 213 18.72 -6.46 14.59
N SER A 214 19.54 -6.87 15.56
CA SER A 214 20.18 -5.93 16.51
C SER A 214 21.23 -5.07 15.81
N GLN A 215 22.01 -5.65 14.90
CA GLN A 215 23.00 -4.92 14.11
C GLN A 215 22.30 -3.94 13.13
N LEU A 216 21.21 -4.39 12.48
CA LEU A 216 20.42 -3.52 11.62
C LEU A 216 19.78 -2.38 12.43
N ALA A 217 19.30 -2.66 13.64
CA ALA A 217 18.73 -1.64 14.54
C ALA A 217 19.75 -0.55 14.89
N ALA A 218 20.97 -0.97 15.24
CA ALA A 218 22.06 -0.04 15.56
C ALA A 218 22.43 0.82 14.34
N ALA A 219 22.57 0.24 13.16
CA ALA A 219 22.83 0.96 11.92
C ALA A 219 21.68 1.92 11.54
N ALA A 220 20.45 1.49 11.70
CA ALA A 220 19.27 2.28 11.36
C ALA A 220 18.93 3.37 12.39
N GLY A 221 19.50 3.32 13.60
CA GLY A 221 19.11 4.20 14.70
C GLY A 221 17.67 4.01 15.13
N VAL A 222 17.21 2.73 15.16
CA VAL A 222 15.84 2.35 15.56
C VAL A 222 15.87 1.38 16.76
N SER A 223 14.73 1.13 17.38
CA SER A 223 14.66 0.13 18.45
C SER A 223 14.92 -1.28 17.91
N VAL A 224 15.60 -2.13 18.71
CA VAL A 224 15.84 -3.54 18.35
C VAL A 224 14.53 -4.27 18.06
N MET A 225 13.47 -3.95 18.82
CA MET A 225 12.16 -4.55 18.62
C MET A 225 11.55 -4.17 17.26
N SER A 226 11.74 -2.93 16.80
CA SER A 226 11.29 -2.49 15.46
C SER A 226 12.02 -3.24 14.35
N ALA A 227 13.35 -3.35 14.46
CA ALA A 227 14.14 -4.10 13.50
C ALA A 227 13.82 -5.60 13.53
N PHE A 228 13.60 -6.18 14.71
CA PHE A 228 13.21 -7.59 14.84
C PHE A 228 11.88 -7.89 14.16
N ARG A 229 10.86 -7.04 14.35
CA ARG A 229 9.56 -7.19 13.67
C ARG A 229 9.70 -7.07 12.15
N PHE A 230 10.52 -6.13 11.69
CA PHE A 230 10.77 -5.93 10.27
C PHE A 230 11.50 -7.12 9.64
N VAL A 231 12.59 -7.59 10.24
CA VAL A 231 13.37 -8.75 9.78
C VAL A 231 12.51 -10.01 9.76
N ARG A 232 11.76 -10.24 10.84
CA ARG A 232 10.83 -11.35 10.93
C ARG A 232 9.77 -11.29 9.82
N GLN A 233 9.18 -10.11 9.57
CA GLN A 233 8.19 -9.95 8.50
C GLN A 233 8.78 -10.22 7.12
N LEU A 234 10.00 -9.70 6.82
CA LEU A 234 10.69 -10.01 5.56
C LEU A 234 10.96 -11.51 5.39
N SER A 235 11.33 -12.20 6.47
CA SER A 235 11.56 -13.65 6.46
C SER A 235 10.25 -14.43 6.24
N GLU A 236 9.19 -14.10 6.98
CA GLU A 236 7.86 -14.73 6.84
C GLU A 236 7.27 -14.54 5.43
N GLU A 237 7.59 -13.41 4.77
CA GLU A 237 7.15 -13.11 3.39
C GLU A 237 8.13 -13.66 2.33
N GLY A 238 9.23 -14.31 2.75
CA GLY A 238 10.22 -14.95 1.87
C GLY A 238 11.11 -13.97 1.12
N PHE A 239 11.37 -12.79 1.70
CA PHE A 239 12.26 -11.77 1.13
C PHE A 239 13.66 -11.74 1.76
N LEU A 240 13.92 -12.56 2.77
CA LEU A 240 15.25 -12.74 3.37
C LEU A 240 15.75 -14.16 3.21
N GLU A 241 17.02 -14.29 2.90
CA GLU A 241 17.77 -15.54 2.95
C GLU A 241 18.32 -15.73 4.37
N ASP A 242 18.05 -16.89 4.99
CA ASP A 242 18.47 -17.21 6.37
C ASP A 242 19.81 -17.96 6.35
N LYS A 243 20.90 -17.24 6.03
CA LYS A 243 22.27 -17.81 5.98
C LYS A 243 23.29 -16.97 6.78
N GLY A 244 22.89 -16.50 7.96
CA GLY A 244 23.82 -15.79 8.86
C GLY A 244 24.09 -14.32 8.50
N VAL A 245 23.55 -13.82 7.39
CA VAL A 245 23.55 -12.41 6.98
C VAL A 245 22.18 -12.05 6.44
N LEU A 246 21.64 -10.90 6.82
CA LEU A 246 20.38 -10.39 6.31
C LEU A 246 20.52 -10.01 4.83
N ARG A 247 20.30 -10.97 3.96
CA ARG A 247 20.37 -10.79 2.50
C ARG A 247 18.97 -10.80 1.91
N LEU A 248 18.66 -9.73 1.16
CA LEU A 248 17.40 -9.66 0.42
C LEU A 248 17.43 -10.61 -0.78
N VAL A 249 16.32 -11.31 -0.98
CA VAL A 249 16.04 -12.19 -2.13
C VAL A 249 14.69 -11.79 -2.75
N ARG A 250 14.41 -12.26 -3.96
CA ARG A 250 13.20 -11.89 -4.70
C ARG A 250 13.02 -10.36 -4.80
N ILE A 251 14.13 -9.70 -5.13
CA ILE A 251 14.23 -8.23 -5.12
C ILE A 251 13.22 -7.60 -6.09
N GLU A 252 12.99 -8.22 -7.26
CA GLU A 252 11.98 -7.75 -8.22
C GLU A 252 10.59 -7.72 -7.58
N ASP A 253 10.17 -8.81 -6.96
CA ASP A 253 8.85 -8.91 -6.31
C ASP A 253 8.74 -7.90 -5.16
N LEU A 254 9.81 -7.74 -4.37
CA LEU A 254 9.86 -6.79 -3.26
C LEU A 254 9.70 -5.34 -3.74
N LEU A 255 10.42 -4.95 -4.80
CA LEU A 255 10.34 -3.62 -5.39
C LEU A 255 8.96 -3.36 -6.02
N GLN A 256 8.37 -4.35 -6.70
CA GLN A 256 7.01 -4.23 -7.25
C GLN A 256 5.96 -4.05 -6.14
N ARG A 257 6.11 -4.77 -5.04
CA ARG A 257 5.23 -4.60 -3.86
C ARG A 257 5.42 -3.24 -3.20
N TRP A 258 6.66 -2.75 -3.13
CA TRP A 258 6.94 -1.42 -2.60
C TRP A 258 6.32 -0.34 -3.49
N LEU A 259 6.49 -0.47 -4.80
CA LEU A 259 5.86 0.43 -5.77
C LEU A 259 4.33 0.46 -5.63
N ALA A 260 3.70 -0.71 -5.51
CA ALA A 260 2.26 -0.81 -5.28
C ALA A 260 1.82 -0.17 -3.95
N ALA A 261 2.63 -0.29 -2.89
CA ALA A 261 2.37 0.35 -1.60
C ALA A 261 2.54 1.88 -1.66
N ASN A 262 3.45 2.38 -2.53
CA ASN A 262 3.72 3.79 -2.74
C ASN A 262 2.69 4.50 -3.65
N GLN A 263 1.70 3.77 -4.21
CA GLN A 263 0.65 4.35 -5.07
C GLN A 263 -0.37 5.21 -4.31
N ARG A 264 -0.26 5.38 -3.02
CA ARG A 264 -1.12 6.27 -2.24
C ARG A 264 -0.93 7.70 -2.71
N ARG A 265 -2.02 8.48 -2.70
CA ARG A 265 -1.96 9.89 -3.10
C ARG A 265 -1.08 10.65 -2.12
N VAL A 266 0.08 11.06 -2.57
CA VAL A 266 0.94 12.00 -1.84
C VAL A 266 0.25 13.36 -1.84
N ARG A 267 0.25 14.04 -0.69
CA ARG A 267 -0.29 15.40 -0.60
C ARG A 267 0.65 16.36 -1.35
N GLU A 268 0.25 16.74 -2.55
CA GLU A 268 0.93 17.74 -3.38
C GLU A 268 0.22 19.09 -3.23
N ILE A 269 0.98 20.12 -3.00
CA ILE A 269 0.49 21.49 -2.82
C ILE A 269 1.12 22.34 -3.90
N PRO A 270 0.30 22.89 -4.83
CA PRO A 270 0.80 23.85 -5.82
C PRO A 270 1.24 25.13 -5.11
N VAL A 271 2.41 25.63 -5.47
CA VAL A 271 2.93 26.90 -4.96
C VAL A 271 3.50 27.74 -6.11
N HIS A 272 3.52 29.05 -5.90
CA HIS A 272 3.89 30.04 -6.90
C HIS A 272 5.02 30.90 -6.38
N TRP A 273 5.85 31.41 -7.30
CA TRP A 273 6.86 32.37 -6.96
C TRP A 273 6.24 33.68 -6.50
N ILE A 274 6.71 34.24 -5.39
CA ILE A 274 6.35 35.61 -4.95
C ILE A 274 6.92 36.63 -5.92
N ILE A 275 8.14 36.38 -6.41
CA ILE A 275 8.81 37.16 -7.47
C ILE A 275 9.19 36.15 -8.54
N ARG A 276 8.88 36.44 -9.80
CA ARG A 276 9.09 35.55 -10.96
C ARG A 276 10.42 34.81 -10.88
N GLY A 277 10.38 33.49 -10.87
CA GLY A 277 11.52 32.62 -10.68
C GLY A 277 11.49 31.40 -11.60
N GLY A 278 12.51 30.57 -11.48
CA GLY A 278 12.66 29.32 -12.24
C GLY A 278 13.51 28.30 -11.46
N GLU A 279 13.84 27.19 -12.10
CA GLU A 279 14.54 26.07 -11.48
C GLU A 279 15.88 26.48 -10.82
N LYS A 280 16.71 27.27 -11.50
CA LYS A 280 17.97 27.77 -10.92
C LYS A 280 17.73 28.59 -9.66
N GLN A 281 16.67 29.39 -9.65
CA GLN A 281 16.28 30.18 -8.48
C GLN A 281 15.82 29.29 -7.32
N LEU A 282 15.13 28.20 -7.61
CA LEU A 282 14.76 27.21 -6.59
C LEU A 282 16.01 26.64 -5.91
N HIS A 283 17.03 26.27 -6.67
CA HIS A 283 18.29 25.79 -6.11
C HIS A 283 18.97 26.81 -5.21
N VAL A 284 18.99 28.08 -5.61
CA VAL A 284 19.53 29.17 -4.78
C VAL A 284 18.70 29.37 -3.53
N ALA A 285 17.38 29.36 -3.65
CA ALA A 285 16.45 29.52 -2.52
C ALA A 285 16.60 28.40 -1.49
N VAL A 286 16.71 27.14 -1.94
CA VAL A 286 16.92 25.96 -1.07
C VAL A 286 18.25 26.09 -0.33
N ARG A 287 19.36 26.43 -1.00
CA ARG A 287 20.66 26.65 -0.33
C ARG A 287 20.59 27.77 0.72
N SER A 288 19.96 28.90 0.37
CA SER A 288 19.76 30.02 1.28
C SER A 288 18.93 29.64 2.51
N TYR A 289 17.86 28.87 2.30
CA TYR A 289 17.04 28.33 3.38
C TYR A 289 17.86 27.47 4.33
N LEU A 290 18.64 26.52 3.83
CA LEU A 290 19.49 25.64 4.62
C LEU A 290 20.52 26.40 5.44
N SER A 291 21.20 27.37 4.83
CA SER A 291 22.18 28.22 5.55
C SER A 291 21.55 29.01 6.69
N LYS A 292 20.32 29.50 6.51
CA LYS A 292 19.57 30.18 7.58
C LYS A 292 19.17 29.22 8.71
N VAL A 293 18.69 28.02 8.37
CA VAL A 293 18.31 26.97 9.34
C VAL A 293 19.53 26.56 10.17
N GLU A 294 20.67 26.35 9.54
CA GLU A 294 21.91 26.01 10.23
C GLU A 294 22.39 27.13 11.17
N ALA A 295 22.39 28.36 10.68
CA ALA A 295 22.75 29.52 11.51
C ALA A 295 21.81 29.68 12.72
N GLN A 296 20.51 29.45 12.54
CA GLN A 296 19.53 29.47 13.64
C GLN A 296 19.80 28.36 14.66
N SER A 297 20.07 27.14 14.19
CA SER A 297 20.40 25.98 15.04
C SER A 297 21.64 26.23 15.88
N LEU A 298 22.70 26.81 15.30
CA LEU A 298 23.94 27.17 15.99
C LEU A 298 23.71 28.25 17.07
N ARG A 299 22.90 29.28 16.75
CA ARG A 299 22.51 30.33 17.73
C ARG A 299 21.72 29.75 18.88
N GLN A 300 20.79 28.85 18.64
CA GLN A 300 19.98 28.20 19.69
C GLN A 300 20.83 27.31 20.60
N LYS A 301 21.76 26.54 20.06
CA LYS A 301 22.72 25.74 20.87
C LYS A 301 23.59 26.60 21.75
N ARG A 302 23.98 27.82 21.34
CA ARG A 302 24.79 28.76 22.15
C ARG A 302 23.99 29.48 23.20
N ALA A 303 22.68 29.68 23.00
CA ALA A 303 21.86 30.52 23.88
C ALA A 303 21.37 29.80 25.17
N HIS A 304 21.61 28.49 25.37
CA HIS A 304 21.26 27.72 26.59
C HIS A 304 19.85 28.01 27.16
N ARG A 305 18.93 28.55 26.37
CA ARG A 305 17.59 28.92 26.86
C ARG A 305 16.57 27.90 26.42
N GLY A 306 15.98 27.21 27.37
CA GLY A 306 14.95 26.16 27.23
C GLY A 306 13.62 26.62 26.65
N ARG A 307 13.60 27.45 25.62
CA ARG A 307 12.42 27.72 24.82
C ARG A 307 12.48 26.80 23.61
N LEU A 308 11.62 25.79 23.58
CA LEU A 308 11.37 24.94 22.42
C LEU A 308 10.90 25.81 21.23
N SER A 309 11.87 26.37 20.49
CA SER A 309 11.57 26.97 19.21
C SER A 309 11.21 25.84 18.26
N LYS A 310 10.10 25.99 17.55
CA LYS A 310 9.65 25.01 16.54
C LYS A 310 10.77 24.86 15.49
N ALA A 311 11.39 23.69 15.41
CA ALA A 311 12.46 23.44 14.45
C ALA A 311 11.95 23.68 13.03
N SER A 312 12.81 24.29 12.18
CA SER A 312 12.51 24.48 10.75
C SER A 312 12.33 23.13 10.07
N PRO A 313 11.35 23.00 9.14
CA PRO A 313 11.11 21.73 8.47
C PRO A 313 12.28 21.31 7.58
N ARG A 314 12.56 20.01 7.54
CA ARG A 314 13.52 19.42 6.60
C ARG A 314 13.01 19.60 5.17
N ILE A 315 13.92 19.74 4.20
CA ILE A 315 13.61 19.93 2.78
C ILE A 315 14.56 19.08 1.91
N CYS A 316 14.07 18.55 0.80
CA CYS A 316 14.93 18.02 -0.28
C CYS A 316 14.21 18.09 -1.63
N LEU A 317 14.99 18.08 -2.72
CA LEU A 317 14.45 17.96 -4.08
C LEU A 317 13.86 16.55 -4.28
N GLY A 318 12.78 16.45 -5.06
CA GLY A 318 12.10 15.18 -5.34
C GLY A 318 11.79 15.02 -6.84
N LEU A 319 11.29 13.84 -7.19
CA LEU A 319 10.85 13.48 -8.54
C LEU A 319 11.85 13.85 -9.65
N PHE A 320 11.36 14.55 -10.68
CA PHE A 320 12.16 14.91 -11.86
C PHE A 320 13.32 15.85 -11.52
N ALA A 321 13.10 16.83 -10.63
CA ALA A 321 14.16 17.73 -10.17
C ALA A 321 15.30 16.95 -9.48
N ALA A 322 14.99 15.92 -8.72
CA ALA A 322 16.00 15.05 -8.14
C ALA A 322 16.69 14.18 -9.19
N ALA A 323 15.95 13.65 -10.17
CA ALA A 323 16.51 12.89 -11.27
C ALA A 323 17.49 13.72 -12.12
N ASP A 324 17.17 14.99 -12.37
CA ASP A 324 18.03 15.94 -13.11
C ASP A 324 19.35 16.17 -12.37
N VAL A 325 19.32 16.40 -11.07
CA VAL A 325 20.53 16.56 -10.23
C VAL A 325 21.41 15.29 -10.23
N PHE A 326 20.82 14.11 -10.35
CA PHE A 326 21.57 12.87 -10.51
C PHE A 326 22.14 12.64 -11.92
N GLY A 327 21.83 13.51 -12.88
CA GLY A 327 22.22 13.33 -14.29
C GLY A 327 21.44 12.18 -14.96
N LEU A 328 20.25 11.90 -14.46
CA LEU A 328 19.34 10.87 -14.96
C LEU A 328 18.05 11.48 -15.54
N GLY A 329 17.99 12.82 -15.66
CA GLY A 329 16.83 13.53 -16.17
C GLY A 329 16.48 13.09 -17.59
N PHE A 330 15.21 12.71 -17.77
CA PHE A 330 14.62 12.30 -19.04
C PHE A 330 13.41 13.17 -19.40
N VAL A 331 12.73 13.71 -18.40
CA VAL A 331 11.53 14.53 -18.54
C VAL A 331 11.90 15.99 -18.31
N HIS A 332 11.69 16.84 -19.33
CA HIS A 332 11.97 18.26 -19.26
C HIS A 332 10.69 19.10 -19.26
N GLY A 333 10.75 20.27 -18.62
CA GLY A 333 9.65 21.24 -18.58
C GLY A 333 8.50 20.90 -17.60
N ALA A 334 8.65 19.85 -16.80
CA ALA A 334 7.76 19.61 -15.68
C ALA A 334 8.08 20.58 -14.52
N PRO A 335 7.08 21.11 -13.80
CA PRO A 335 7.34 21.91 -12.61
C PRO A 335 8.15 21.11 -11.59
N PRO A 336 9.19 21.70 -10.97
CA PRO A 336 10.01 21.00 -9.98
C PRO A 336 9.19 20.65 -8.73
N HIS A 337 9.57 19.54 -8.11
CA HIS A 337 8.96 19.06 -6.87
C HIS A 337 9.97 19.12 -5.74
N ILE A 338 9.54 19.59 -4.58
CA ILE A 338 10.32 19.56 -3.34
C ILE A 338 9.56 18.80 -2.27
N TYR A 339 10.26 18.02 -1.48
CA TYR A 339 9.76 17.50 -0.22
C TYR A 339 9.96 18.52 0.88
N LEU A 340 8.92 18.78 1.66
CA LEU A 340 8.96 19.55 2.88
C LEU A 340 8.36 18.71 4.01
N GLU A 341 9.03 18.60 5.13
CA GLU A 341 8.60 17.72 6.23
C GLU A 341 7.19 18.02 6.73
N ARG A 342 6.82 19.30 6.72
CA ARG A 342 5.48 19.81 7.02
C ARG A 342 5.24 21.12 6.29
N LEU A 343 4.00 21.42 5.99
CA LEU A 343 3.66 22.72 5.44
C LEU A 343 3.93 23.81 6.49
N ASP A 344 4.80 24.73 6.15
CA ASP A 344 5.21 25.81 7.02
C ASP A 344 5.27 27.13 6.21
N PRO A 345 4.38 28.10 6.50
CA PRO A 345 4.32 29.36 5.74
C PRO A 345 5.62 30.16 5.83
N ASP A 346 6.36 30.09 6.95
CA ASP A 346 7.63 30.79 7.11
C ASP A 346 8.72 30.16 6.25
N ALA A 347 8.75 28.83 6.15
CA ALA A 347 9.65 28.13 5.26
C ALA A 347 9.35 28.46 3.79
N LEU A 348 8.07 28.49 3.38
CA LEU A 348 7.67 28.86 2.03
C LEU A 348 8.12 30.29 1.69
N ARG A 349 7.87 31.26 2.59
CA ARG A 349 8.32 32.66 2.38
C ARG A 349 9.85 32.76 2.26
N GLN A 350 10.59 31.99 3.05
CA GLN A 350 12.05 31.96 2.95
C GLN A 350 12.55 31.37 1.64
N LEU A 351 11.76 30.46 1.03
CA LEU A 351 12.00 29.91 -0.29
C LEU A 351 11.52 30.84 -1.42
N GLY A 352 10.87 31.96 -1.10
CA GLY A 352 10.28 32.86 -2.09
C GLY A 352 9.02 32.32 -2.74
N LEU A 353 8.32 31.40 -2.04
CA LEU A 353 7.13 30.70 -2.53
C LEU A 353 5.88 31.07 -1.70
N SER A 354 4.71 31.05 -2.35
CA SER A 354 3.41 31.28 -1.73
C SER A 354 2.38 30.26 -2.21
N VAL A 355 1.42 29.92 -1.37
CA VAL A 355 0.24 29.11 -1.72
C VAL A 355 -0.86 29.98 -2.37
N GLU A 356 -0.76 31.29 -2.25
CA GLU A 356 -1.74 32.24 -2.80
C GLU A 356 -1.52 32.37 -4.32
N ASN A 357 -2.57 32.25 -5.11
CA ASN A 357 -2.69 32.33 -6.59
C ASN A 357 -3.13 31.00 -7.23
N ALA A 358 -4.22 30.43 -6.75
CA ALA A 358 -4.74 29.15 -7.23
C ALA A 358 -5.16 29.15 -8.74
N ASP A 359 -5.26 30.31 -9.39
CA ASP A 359 -5.75 30.46 -10.76
C ASP A 359 -4.68 30.22 -11.84
N HIS A 360 -3.42 30.02 -11.43
CA HIS A 360 -2.31 29.82 -12.36
C HIS A 360 -1.72 28.40 -12.23
N LYS A 361 -1.10 27.91 -13.33
CA LYS A 361 -0.33 26.69 -13.32
C LYS A 361 0.79 26.79 -12.28
N ALA A 362 0.92 25.76 -11.42
CA ALA A 362 1.94 25.74 -10.38
C ALA A 362 3.36 25.95 -10.93
N ASP A 363 4.13 26.79 -10.27
CA ASP A 363 5.56 26.96 -10.57
C ASP A 363 6.40 25.87 -9.93
N VAL A 364 6.01 25.44 -8.72
CA VAL A 364 6.67 24.40 -7.94
C VAL A 364 5.59 23.58 -7.21
N TYR A 365 5.80 22.30 -7.03
CA TYR A 365 4.97 21.47 -6.16
C TYR A 365 5.69 21.14 -4.85
N VAL A 366 5.01 21.38 -3.74
CA VAL A 366 5.47 20.95 -2.41
C VAL A 366 4.80 19.64 -2.06
N ARG A 367 5.59 18.61 -1.80
CA ARG A 367 5.15 17.30 -1.31
C ARG A 367 5.38 17.18 0.19
N ILE A 368 4.35 16.78 0.92
CA ILE A 368 4.46 16.41 2.33
C ILE A 368 4.54 14.89 2.39
N PRO A 369 5.70 14.31 2.75
CA PRO A 369 5.86 12.86 2.72
C PRO A 369 5.08 12.18 3.85
N GLU A 370 4.42 11.04 3.55
CA GLU A 370 3.84 10.16 4.57
C GLU A 370 4.92 9.43 5.38
N ASN A 371 6.11 9.26 4.80
CA ASN A 371 7.24 8.54 5.36
C ASN A 371 8.47 9.46 5.49
N PRO A 372 8.43 10.48 6.39
CA PRO A 372 9.45 11.51 6.48
C PRO A 372 10.83 10.97 6.86
N GLU A 373 10.92 9.99 7.75
CA GLU A 373 12.21 9.44 8.16
C GLU A 373 12.90 8.72 7.00
N SER A 374 12.14 7.93 6.23
CA SER A 374 12.68 7.25 5.05
C SER A 374 13.16 8.22 3.97
N VAL A 375 12.41 9.32 3.74
CA VAL A 375 12.77 10.33 2.73
C VAL A 375 13.99 11.13 3.17
N PHE A 376 13.96 11.73 4.38
CA PHE A 376 14.98 12.70 4.77
C PHE A 376 16.27 12.09 5.32
N ARG A 377 16.24 10.87 5.92
CA ARG A 377 17.48 10.19 6.35
C ARG A 377 18.26 9.66 5.15
N ALA A 378 17.57 9.23 4.11
CA ALA A 378 18.18 8.68 2.92
C ALA A 378 18.63 9.75 1.90
N ALA A 379 18.19 11.00 2.08
CA ALA A 379 18.54 12.11 1.19
C ALA A 379 20.06 12.31 1.12
N VAL A 380 20.55 12.57 -0.07
CA VAL A 380 21.98 12.87 -0.33
C VAL A 380 22.18 14.36 -0.57
N GLU A 381 23.37 14.83 -0.27
CA GLU A 381 23.78 16.18 -0.63
C GLU A 381 24.51 16.16 -1.99
N ARG A 382 24.06 17.00 -2.91
CA ARG A 382 24.65 17.19 -4.24
C ARG A 382 24.75 18.67 -4.53
N ASP A 383 25.98 19.17 -4.71
CA ASP A 383 26.25 20.60 -4.97
C ASP A 383 25.60 21.56 -3.97
N GLY A 384 25.58 21.17 -2.68
CA GLY A 384 24.94 21.94 -1.60
C GLY A 384 23.41 21.91 -1.63
N LEU A 385 22.80 20.94 -2.34
CA LEU A 385 21.37 20.71 -2.39
C LEU A 385 21.04 19.35 -1.79
N PRO A 386 20.11 19.26 -0.85
CA PRO A 386 19.56 17.97 -0.41
C PRO A 386 18.62 17.41 -1.48
N VAL A 387 18.86 16.18 -1.87
CA VAL A 387 18.14 15.48 -2.92
C VAL A 387 17.63 14.16 -2.36
N SER A 388 16.38 13.83 -2.59
CA SER A 388 15.84 12.53 -2.19
C SER A 388 16.61 11.39 -2.84
N ASP A 389 16.79 10.29 -2.15
CA ASP A 389 17.57 9.16 -2.66
C ASP A 389 16.94 8.53 -3.91
N ILE A 390 17.76 7.80 -4.66
CA ILE A 390 17.36 7.28 -5.98
C ILE A 390 16.23 6.24 -5.92
N LEU A 391 16.07 5.50 -4.81
CA LEU A 391 14.94 4.58 -4.61
C LEU A 391 13.65 5.37 -4.45
N GLN A 392 13.68 6.45 -3.65
CA GLN A 392 12.52 7.33 -3.51
C GLN A 392 12.16 8.00 -4.83
N VAL A 393 13.15 8.50 -5.55
CA VAL A 393 12.94 9.10 -6.89
C VAL A 393 12.29 8.08 -7.82
N TRP A 394 12.80 6.85 -7.86
CA TRP A 394 12.25 5.79 -8.70
C TRP A 394 10.79 5.45 -8.34
N LEU A 395 10.48 5.33 -7.06
CA LEU A 395 9.11 5.08 -6.58
C LEU A 395 8.15 6.19 -7.00
N ASP A 396 8.58 7.43 -6.86
CA ASP A 396 7.74 8.60 -7.12
C ASP A 396 7.47 8.80 -8.61
N VAL A 397 8.52 8.75 -9.44
CA VAL A 397 8.36 8.93 -10.89
C VAL A 397 7.58 7.77 -11.50
N SER A 398 7.73 6.54 -11.00
CA SER A 398 6.99 5.37 -11.50
C SER A 398 5.47 5.54 -11.41
N ASN A 399 5.00 6.31 -10.43
CA ASN A 399 3.59 6.58 -10.19
C ASN A 399 3.10 7.91 -10.81
N HIS A 400 4.00 8.68 -11.41
CA HIS A 400 3.65 9.98 -11.97
C HIS A 400 2.96 9.82 -13.34
N PRO A 401 1.79 10.46 -13.56
CA PRO A 401 0.98 10.24 -14.76
C PRO A 401 1.64 10.72 -16.05
N ALA A 402 2.48 11.77 -15.98
CA ALA A 402 3.15 12.35 -17.15
C ALA A 402 4.57 11.79 -17.29
N CYS A 403 4.81 10.97 -18.31
CA CYS A 403 6.14 10.42 -18.67
C CYS A 403 6.92 9.73 -17.54
N GLY A 404 6.29 9.45 -16.40
CA GLY A 404 6.94 8.88 -15.23
C GLY A 404 7.51 7.50 -15.48
N LYS A 405 6.83 6.68 -16.28
CA LYS A 405 7.30 5.33 -16.64
C LYS A 405 8.64 5.36 -17.38
N ALA A 406 8.80 6.24 -18.35
CA ALA A 406 10.05 6.36 -19.11
C ALA A 406 11.22 6.79 -18.22
N GLN A 407 10.98 7.75 -17.30
CA GLN A 407 11.95 8.17 -16.30
C GLN A 407 12.31 7.03 -15.33
N ALA A 408 11.32 6.26 -14.89
CA ALA A 408 11.54 5.10 -14.00
C ALA A 408 12.34 4.00 -14.69
N ASP A 409 12.06 3.72 -15.96
CA ASP A 409 12.79 2.72 -16.76
C ASP A 409 14.27 3.13 -16.96
N GLU A 410 14.54 4.42 -17.15
CA GLU A 410 15.92 4.94 -17.24
C GLU A 410 16.68 4.78 -15.93
N ILE A 411 16.07 5.13 -14.78
CA ILE A 411 16.65 4.92 -13.45
C ILE A 411 16.90 3.43 -13.21
N ARG A 412 15.92 2.58 -13.52
CA ARG A 412 16.03 1.13 -13.38
C ARG A 412 17.19 0.56 -14.18
N LYS A 413 17.31 0.96 -15.45
CA LYS A 413 18.37 0.50 -16.35
C LYS A 413 19.76 0.94 -15.89
N ARG A 414 19.92 2.21 -15.53
CA ARG A 414 21.24 2.80 -15.26
C ARG A 414 21.73 2.54 -13.82
N VAL A 415 20.84 2.49 -12.85
CA VAL A 415 21.19 2.41 -11.43
C VAL A 415 20.73 1.10 -10.80
N LEU A 416 19.43 0.79 -10.87
CA LEU A 416 18.86 -0.34 -10.13
C LEU A 416 19.13 -1.70 -10.78
N SER A 417 19.67 -1.75 -12.01
CA SER A 417 20.04 -3.00 -12.68
C SER A 417 21.01 -3.87 -11.88
N ARG A 418 21.82 -3.26 -11.01
CA ARG A 418 22.76 -3.97 -10.13
C ARG A 418 22.04 -4.81 -9.07
N LEU A 419 20.88 -4.35 -8.59
CA LEU A 419 20.08 -5.08 -7.60
C LEU A 419 19.62 -6.45 -8.14
N PHE A 420 19.38 -6.56 -9.44
CA PHE A 420 18.86 -7.78 -10.08
C PHE A 420 19.95 -8.77 -10.54
N ARG A 421 21.21 -8.33 -10.62
CA ARG A 421 22.31 -9.21 -11.08
C ARG A 421 22.65 -10.30 -10.07
N LYS A 422 22.52 -10.02 -8.78
CA LYS A 422 22.82 -10.98 -7.70
C LYS A 422 21.79 -12.11 -7.56
N GLU A 423 20.61 -11.97 -8.10
CA GLU A 423 19.61 -13.05 -8.10
C GLU A 423 19.89 -14.12 -9.18
N ARG A 424 20.71 -13.80 -10.19
CA ARG A 424 21.02 -14.69 -11.30
C ARG A 424 22.36 -15.43 -11.15
N ALA A 425 23.13 -15.13 -10.12
CA ALA A 425 24.38 -15.76 -9.77
C ALA A 425 24.22 -16.64 -8.50
#